data_b8ec42e159a3dfa1b4b29dbf20c4c99e
#
_entry.id   b8ec42e159a3dfa1b4b29dbf20c4c99e
#
_cell.length_a   1.000
_cell.length_b   1.000
_cell.length_c   1.000
_cell.angle_alpha   90.00
_cell.angle_beta   90.00
_cell.angle_gamma   90.00
#
_symmetry.space_group_name_H-M   'P 1'
#
loop_
_entity.id
_entity.type
_entity.pdbx_description
1 polymer ?
#
loop_
_entity_poly.entity_id
_entity_poly.type
_entity_poly.pdbx_seq_one_letter_code
_entity_poly.pdbx_strand_id
1 'polypeptide(L)'
;MAAAFIAMNQEHGHFFNVRDEEIYEPGARAQYGPPADLFVFDDQTHMIRTTQSSPQSLRALAQGPGPASLAAGFTKNPFNGASGNPAGVDELGNAWTPWNPKQLHPDFPPNPGPPTLLDGEFHLGAYVRRMFLEAQTTVAVLSNANFAAVPVGPMETAPPKNVAESLQYEILTGLQTGGVRDFINQIAGSRRMMAHGQMYVGIGNLADPTFGDYTQWQIDNFHPDSWKGYCIAPAAKVDTDPNSPMTVWRLDDEAVAYPIYEVIAKNRQELRERPGFFNICIHKGLSPNPPDDPEHGNPIDIPKAATDWPEFNFCIYHSCIRPSFWVLESLNEINSGAIRGGVPDITWTTQFAQLSARLPNVYAELGTTFASSVITFPTVCAHILGQLSRFMGHDRILFGSDSLWYGGPQWQIEALWRFQIPERLQKQWRYPPLTYEAKRKILGLNNARLYGLYGREATPHGYRPVPKDFGSQVPDSLVNLLAGNGYSTAYNEDNFAKLRKQYAEFGGERSNTRFGWIRTAL
;
A
#
# COMPACT_ATOMS: atom_id res chain seq x y z
N MET A 1 -27.74 0.53 -13.30
CA MET A 1 -26.51 0.80 -12.55
C MET A 1 -25.65 1.86 -13.24
N ALA A 2 -25.39 1.74 -14.51
CA ALA A 2 -24.49 2.65 -15.22
C ALA A 2 -25.02 4.10 -15.30
N ALA A 3 -26.29 4.31 -15.63
CA ALA A 3 -26.89 5.66 -15.61
C ALA A 3 -26.87 6.29 -14.19
N ALA A 4 -27.02 5.46 -13.16
CA ALA A 4 -26.89 5.92 -11.77
C ALA A 4 -25.45 6.36 -11.46
N PHE A 5 -24.45 5.65 -11.97
CA PHE A 5 -23.04 6.04 -11.79
C PHE A 5 -22.73 7.40 -12.45
N ILE A 6 -23.19 7.61 -13.71
CA ILE A 6 -22.97 8.90 -14.38
C ILE A 6 -23.62 10.03 -13.60
N ALA A 7 -24.87 9.86 -13.17
CA ALA A 7 -25.55 10.88 -12.38
C ALA A 7 -24.77 11.19 -11.09
N MET A 8 -24.28 10.19 -10.40
CA MET A 8 -23.49 10.37 -9.20
C MET A 8 -22.12 10.98 -9.45
N ASN A 9 -21.45 10.59 -10.55
CA ASN A 9 -20.20 11.22 -10.92
C ASN A 9 -20.40 12.72 -11.26
N GLN A 10 -21.53 13.08 -11.87
CA GLN A 10 -21.91 14.46 -12.09
C GLN A 10 -22.21 15.19 -10.79
N GLU A 11 -22.97 14.55 -9.90
CA GLU A 11 -23.33 15.09 -8.58
C GLU A 11 -22.08 15.35 -7.72
N HIS A 12 -21.12 14.43 -7.70
CA HIS A 12 -19.86 14.59 -7.01
C HIS A 12 -18.85 15.52 -7.70
N GLY A 13 -19.12 16.02 -8.90
CA GLY A 13 -18.27 17.01 -9.59
C GLY A 13 -17.23 16.44 -10.54
N HIS A 14 -17.53 15.34 -11.19
CA HIS A 14 -16.75 14.75 -12.27
C HIS A 14 -15.33 14.30 -11.87
N PHE A 15 -15.23 13.52 -10.83
CA PHE A 15 -13.96 12.95 -10.39
C PHE A 15 -13.47 11.79 -11.26
N PHE A 16 -14.32 11.22 -12.11
CA PHE A 16 -13.95 10.11 -12.96
C PHE A 16 -14.21 10.43 -14.44
N ASN A 17 -13.22 10.12 -15.27
CA ASN A 17 -13.36 10.17 -16.71
C ASN A 17 -13.91 8.81 -17.19
N VAL A 18 -15.21 8.74 -17.34
CA VAL A 18 -15.95 7.59 -17.87
C VAL A 18 -16.83 8.08 -19.00
N ARG A 19 -16.75 7.45 -20.15
CA ARG A 19 -17.55 7.80 -21.33
C ARG A 19 -18.84 7.02 -21.32
N ASP A 20 -19.87 7.61 -21.91
CA ASP A 20 -21.19 7.00 -22.00
C ASP A 20 -21.13 5.65 -22.73
N GLU A 21 -20.27 5.53 -23.74
CA GLU A 21 -20.08 4.29 -24.50
C GLU A 21 -19.58 3.14 -23.63
N GLU A 22 -18.73 3.42 -22.64
CA GLU A 22 -18.23 2.40 -21.71
C GLU A 22 -19.34 1.73 -20.88
N ILE A 23 -20.51 2.32 -20.87
CA ILE A 23 -21.69 1.86 -20.16
C ILE A 23 -22.49 0.86 -20.98
N TYR A 24 -22.59 1.14 -22.27
CA TYR A 24 -23.49 0.42 -23.18
C TYR A 24 -22.75 -0.54 -24.10
N GLU A 25 -21.45 -0.30 -24.37
CA GLU A 25 -20.67 -1.05 -25.35
C GLU A 25 -19.52 -1.80 -24.69
N PRO A 26 -19.56 -3.15 -24.67
CA PRO A 26 -18.48 -3.95 -24.06
C PRO A 26 -17.08 -3.65 -24.61
N GLY A 27 -17.00 -3.32 -25.92
CA GLY A 27 -15.74 -2.99 -26.58
C GLY A 27 -15.15 -1.64 -26.17
N ALA A 28 -15.99 -0.67 -25.82
CA ALA A 28 -15.55 0.68 -25.43
C ALA A 28 -14.68 0.67 -24.19
N ARG A 29 -14.95 -0.23 -23.27
CA ARG A 29 -14.16 -0.37 -22.05
C ARG A 29 -12.73 -0.85 -22.32
N ALA A 30 -12.56 -1.78 -23.22
CA ALA A 30 -11.21 -2.22 -23.64
C ALA A 30 -10.43 -1.07 -24.29
N GLN A 31 -11.12 -0.14 -24.92
CA GLN A 31 -10.53 1.03 -25.58
C GLN A 31 -10.15 2.15 -24.59
N TYR A 32 -10.99 2.42 -23.57
CA TYR A 32 -10.84 3.58 -22.68
C TYR A 32 -10.38 3.22 -21.28
N GLY A 33 -10.37 1.94 -20.93
CA GLY A 33 -9.84 1.43 -19.67
C GLY A 33 -8.32 1.43 -19.60
N PRO A 34 -7.77 0.89 -18.51
CA PRO A 34 -6.33 0.67 -18.42
C PRO A 34 -5.87 -0.19 -19.60
N PRO A 35 -4.83 0.24 -20.33
CA PRO A 35 -4.35 -0.53 -21.48
C PRO A 35 -3.84 -1.90 -21.05
N ALA A 36 -3.94 -2.88 -21.94
CA ALA A 36 -3.55 -4.26 -21.63
C ALA A 36 -2.05 -4.41 -21.28
N ASP A 37 -1.23 -3.52 -21.83
CA ASP A 37 0.23 -3.45 -21.61
C ASP A 37 0.61 -2.53 -20.45
N LEU A 38 -0.36 -2.05 -19.66
CA LEU A 38 -0.06 -1.21 -18.49
C LEU A 38 0.85 -1.96 -17.52
N PHE A 39 2.00 -1.37 -17.25
CA PHE A 39 2.88 -1.89 -16.22
C PHE A 39 2.40 -1.42 -14.85
N VAL A 40 2.00 -2.36 -14.01
CA VAL A 40 1.54 -2.11 -12.65
C VAL A 40 2.51 -2.73 -11.66
N PHE A 41 3.06 -1.91 -10.81
CA PHE A 41 3.91 -2.34 -9.71
C PHE A 41 3.28 -1.90 -8.39
N ASP A 42 2.79 -2.85 -7.64
CA ASP A 42 2.12 -2.69 -6.36
C ASP A 42 3.14 -2.92 -5.23
N ASP A 43 3.56 -1.86 -4.55
CA ASP A 43 4.63 -1.96 -3.55
C ASP A 43 4.14 -2.24 -2.12
N GLN A 44 2.82 -2.36 -1.94
CA GLN A 44 2.26 -2.74 -0.66
C GLN A 44 1.15 -3.76 -0.81
N THR A 45 1.45 -5.01 -0.52
CA THR A 45 0.48 -6.10 -0.52
C THR A 45 0.64 -7.00 0.69
N HIS A 46 -0.42 -7.68 1.07
CA HIS A 46 -0.48 -8.51 2.25
C HIS A 46 -1.19 -9.83 1.97
N MET A 47 -0.77 -10.86 2.66
CA MET A 47 -1.50 -12.11 2.82
C MET A 47 -1.43 -12.58 4.28
N ILE A 48 -2.21 -13.58 4.60
CA ILE A 48 -2.17 -14.22 5.92
C ILE A 48 -1.54 -15.58 5.77
N ARG A 49 -0.62 -15.92 6.67
CA ARG A 49 -0.02 -17.26 6.67
C ARG A 49 -1.05 -18.35 6.87
N THR A 50 -0.96 -19.40 6.07
CA THR A 50 -1.91 -20.53 6.09
C THR A 50 -1.68 -21.50 7.22
N THR A 51 -0.57 -21.42 7.91
CA THR A 51 -0.17 -22.43 8.86
C THR A 51 -0.57 -22.08 10.28
N GLN A 52 -0.92 -23.09 10.96
CA GLN A 52 -1.22 -23.30 12.35
C GLN A 52 -0.25 -22.69 13.37
N SER A 53 0.75 -21.96 12.93
CA SER A 53 1.80 -21.46 13.81
C SER A 53 1.31 -20.37 14.79
N SER A 54 0.11 -19.87 14.64
CA SER A 54 -0.56 -19.14 15.70
C SER A 54 -2.10 -19.28 15.64
N PRO A 55 -2.64 -20.44 16.03
CA PRO A 55 -4.07 -20.59 16.18
C PRO A 55 -4.66 -19.58 17.17
N GLN A 56 -3.86 -19.15 18.12
CA GLN A 56 -4.26 -18.20 19.16
C GLN A 56 -4.40 -16.78 18.60
N SER A 57 -3.43 -16.28 17.84
CA SER A 57 -3.52 -14.95 17.27
C SER A 57 -4.62 -14.86 16.23
N LEU A 58 -4.79 -15.87 15.37
CA LEU A 58 -5.88 -15.90 14.39
C LEU A 58 -7.25 -16.05 15.05
N ARG A 59 -7.37 -16.88 16.10
CA ARG A 59 -8.60 -16.99 16.90
C ARG A 59 -8.89 -15.70 17.66
N ALA A 60 -7.88 -15.09 18.22
CA ALA A 60 -8.03 -13.84 18.93
C ALA A 60 -8.42 -12.71 17.99
N LEU A 61 -7.83 -12.64 16.79
CA LEU A 61 -8.26 -11.74 15.73
C LEU A 61 -9.70 -11.99 15.29
N ALA A 62 -10.16 -13.24 15.33
CA ALA A 62 -11.53 -13.61 14.94
C ALA A 62 -12.58 -13.40 16.04
N GLN A 63 -12.22 -13.38 17.30
CA GLN A 63 -13.16 -13.50 18.42
C GLN A 63 -13.19 -12.34 19.42
N GLY A 64 -12.21 -11.45 19.41
CA GLY A 64 -12.08 -10.42 20.43
C GLY A 64 -12.70 -9.06 20.08
N PRO A 65 -13.02 -8.23 21.06
CA PRO A 65 -13.23 -6.80 20.87
C PRO A 65 -11.89 -6.07 20.64
N GLY A 66 -11.91 -4.91 20.01
CA GLY A 66 -10.71 -4.12 19.77
C GLY A 66 -9.98 -4.46 18.49
N PRO A 67 -8.68 -4.75 18.49
CA PRO A 67 -7.93 -5.07 17.25
C PRO A 67 -8.48 -6.26 16.48
N ALA A 68 -9.14 -7.19 17.15
CA ALA A 68 -9.92 -8.21 16.47
C ALA A 68 -11.14 -7.63 15.77
N SER A 69 -11.73 -6.57 16.28
CA SER A 69 -12.76 -5.82 15.56
C SER A 69 -12.15 -5.07 14.38
N LEU A 70 -10.88 -4.70 14.42
CA LEU A 70 -10.17 -4.13 13.30
C LEU A 70 -9.94 -5.17 12.20
N ALA A 71 -9.35 -6.30 12.52
CA ALA A 71 -9.19 -7.40 11.58
C ALA A 71 -10.54 -7.97 11.14
N ALA A 72 -11.51 -8.07 12.02
CA ALA A 72 -12.89 -8.40 11.67
C ALA A 72 -13.59 -7.25 10.91
N GLY A 73 -13.17 -6.02 11.10
CA GLY A 73 -13.54 -4.88 10.29
C GLY A 73 -12.98 -4.97 8.88
N PHE A 74 -11.72 -5.34 8.73
CA PHE A 74 -11.09 -5.62 7.44
C PHE A 74 -11.75 -6.80 6.73
N THR A 75 -12.07 -7.85 7.45
CA THR A 75 -12.67 -9.04 6.87
C THR A 75 -14.18 -8.92 6.65
N LYS A 76 -14.91 -8.26 7.53
CA LYS A 76 -16.36 -8.06 7.38
C LYS A 76 -16.70 -6.92 6.44
N ASN A 77 -15.91 -5.89 6.47
CA ASN A 77 -16.12 -4.70 5.65
C ASN A 77 -14.97 -3.72 5.81
N PRO A 78 -13.88 -3.85 5.06
CA PRO A 78 -12.76 -2.93 5.14
C PRO A 78 -13.18 -1.47 4.91
N PHE A 79 -14.25 -1.28 4.18
CA PHE A 79 -14.78 0.06 3.91
C PHE A 79 -15.76 0.58 4.97
N ASN A 80 -16.19 -0.24 5.90
CA ASN A 80 -17.21 0.13 6.86
C ASN A 80 -16.68 0.60 8.20
N GLY A 81 -15.68 -0.06 8.70
CA GLY A 81 -15.08 0.30 9.99
C GLY A 81 -13.67 0.82 9.80
N ALA A 82 -12.87 0.07 9.04
CA ALA A 82 -11.48 0.39 8.83
C ALA A 82 -11.25 1.61 7.91
N SER A 83 -12.17 1.90 7.01
CA SER A 83 -12.07 3.10 6.15
C SER A 83 -12.57 4.38 6.82
N GLY A 84 -12.96 4.30 8.08
CA GLY A 84 -13.43 5.45 8.81
C GLY A 84 -14.77 6.01 8.36
N ASN A 85 -15.61 5.14 7.84
CA ASN A 85 -16.99 5.48 7.53
C ASN A 85 -17.96 4.58 8.32
N PRO A 86 -18.08 4.76 9.65
CA PRO A 86 -18.94 3.94 10.49
C PRO A 86 -20.42 4.06 10.12
N ALA A 87 -20.81 5.17 9.50
CA ALA A 87 -22.18 5.36 9.04
C ALA A 87 -22.49 4.67 7.72
N GLY A 88 -21.46 4.22 6.97
CA GLY A 88 -21.63 3.59 5.67
C GLY A 88 -22.16 4.53 4.59
N VAL A 89 -21.85 5.82 4.70
CA VAL A 89 -22.27 6.86 3.77
C VAL A 89 -21.12 7.38 2.93
N ASP A 90 -21.39 7.92 1.74
CA ASP A 90 -20.41 8.65 0.95
C ASP A 90 -20.25 10.11 1.42
N GLU A 91 -19.44 10.89 0.73
CA GLU A 91 -19.18 12.28 1.08
C GLU A 91 -20.42 13.21 0.96
N LEU A 92 -21.47 12.76 0.28
CA LEU A 92 -22.75 13.44 0.17
C LEU A 92 -23.78 12.94 1.19
N GLY A 93 -23.42 11.97 2.04
CA GLY A 93 -24.32 11.39 3.03
C GLY A 93 -25.22 10.28 2.48
N ASN A 94 -24.99 9.79 1.28
CA ASN A 94 -25.83 8.76 0.66
C ASN A 94 -25.47 7.37 1.19
N ALA A 95 -26.37 6.74 1.91
CA ALA A 95 -26.12 5.45 2.58
C ALA A 95 -26.02 4.26 1.62
N TRP A 96 -26.62 4.34 0.43
CA TRP A 96 -26.76 3.22 -0.50
C TRP A 96 -26.44 3.64 -1.92
N THR A 97 -25.21 4.03 -2.15
CA THR A 97 -24.80 4.52 -3.45
C THR A 97 -23.90 3.52 -4.16
N PRO A 98 -23.78 3.56 -5.49
CA PRO A 98 -22.77 2.82 -6.23
C PRO A 98 -21.33 3.15 -5.79
N TRP A 99 -21.15 4.23 -5.07
CA TRP A 99 -19.91 4.67 -4.46
C TRP A 99 -19.59 3.97 -3.15
N ASN A 100 -20.57 3.31 -2.55
CA ASN A 100 -20.34 2.56 -1.33
C ASN A 100 -19.79 1.17 -1.70
N PRO A 101 -18.49 0.96 -1.56
CA PRO A 101 -17.84 -0.30 -1.93
C PRO A 101 -18.42 -1.51 -1.18
N LYS A 102 -18.93 -1.27 0.02
CA LYS A 102 -19.57 -2.26 0.87
C LYS A 102 -20.65 -3.10 0.18
N GLN A 103 -21.36 -2.48 -0.75
CA GLN A 103 -22.46 -3.13 -1.44
C GLN A 103 -22.04 -3.83 -2.72
N LEU A 104 -20.89 -3.43 -3.24
CA LEU A 104 -20.48 -3.74 -4.59
C LEU A 104 -19.26 -4.64 -4.62
N HIS A 105 -18.64 -4.88 -3.46
CA HIS A 105 -17.44 -5.68 -3.38
C HIS A 105 -17.81 -7.17 -3.41
N PRO A 106 -17.58 -7.89 -4.49
CA PRO A 106 -17.96 -9.29 -4.60
C PRO A 106 -17.19 -10.18 -3.64
N ASP A 107 -16.02 -9.71 -3.23
CA ASP A 107 -15.09 -10.44 -2.36
C ASP A 107 -15.41 -10.25 -0.86
N PHE A 108 -16.26 -9.28 -0.55
CA PHE A 108 -16.77 -9.00 0.78
C PHE A 108 -18.29 -8.96 0.74
N PRO A 109 -18.93 -10.11 0.63
CA PRO A 109 -20.40 -10.18 0.60
C PRO A 109 -20.97 -9.52 1.85
N PRO A 110 -22.16 -8.90 1.75
CA PRO A 110 -22.79 -8.14 2.82
C PRO A 110 -23.23 -8.97 4.01
N ASN A 111 -22.69 -10.07 4.21
CA ASN A 111 -22.74 -10.89 5.40
C ASN A 111 -22.20 -12.25 5.25
N PRO A 112 -22.45 -12.97 6.18
CA PRO A 112 -22.84 -12.85 7.56
C PRO A 112 -22.38 -13.96 8.39
N GLY A 113 -21.52 -14.15 8.63
CA GLY A 113 -20.92 -14.95 9.66
C GLY A 113 -19.65 -14.23 10.02
N PRO A 114 -19.01 -14.47 11.12
CA PRO A 114 -17.66 -14.03 11.25
C PRO A 114 -16.91 -14.61 10.05
N PRO A 115 -16.43 -13.76 9.10
CA PRO A 115 -15.48 -14.25 8.14
C PRO A 115 -14.35 -14.72 9.00
N THR A 116 -14.07 -15.94 8.90
CA THR A 116 -12.91 -16.44 9.55
C THR A 116 -11.78 -15.99 8.65
N LEU A 117 -10.80 -15.30 9.20
CA LEU A 117 -9.49 -15.12 8.56
C LEU A 117 -8.93 -16.48 8.10
N LEU A 118 -9.61 -17.55 8.43
CA LEU A 118 -9.36 -18.96 8.14
C LEU A 118 -10.01 -19.42 6.83
N ASP A 119 -10.90 -18.62 6.22
CA ASP A 119 -11.68 -19.04 5.03
C ASP A 119 -10.90 -19.03 3.71
N GLY A 120 -9.60 -18.94 3.76
CA GLY A 120 -8.74 -19.04 2.59
C GLY A 120 -8.65 -17.78 1.72
N GLU A 121 -9.48 -16.79 1.95
CA GLU A 121 -9.56 -15.57 1.13
C GLU A 121 -8.31 -14.69 1.18
N PHE A 122 -7.51 -14.83 2.24
CA PHE A 122 -6.25 -14.10 2.43
C PHE A 122 -5.02 -15.01 2.30
N HIS A 123 -5.19 -16.27 1.95
CA HIS A 123 -4.12 -17.23 1.86
C HIS A 123 -3.41 -17.17 0.50
N LEU A 124 -2.27 -17.85 0.39
CA LEU A 124 -1.40 -17.81 -0.78
C LEU A 124 -2.13 -18.09 -2.10
N GLY A 125 -3.02 -19.07 -2.15
CA GLY A 125 -3.78 -19.39 -3.37
C GLY A 125 -4.70 -18.25 -3.80
N ALA A 126 -5.41 -17.65 -2.86
CA ALA A 126 -6.26 -16.49 -3.11
C ALA A 126 -5.40 -15.27 -3.48
N TYR A 127 -4.26 -15.08 -2.83
CA TYR A 127 -3.32 -14.01 -3.15
C TYR A 127 -2.83 -14.10 -4.60
N VAL A 128 -2.33 -15.26 -5.04
CA VAL A 128 -1.86 -15.46 -6.42
C VAL A 128 -3.00 -15.19 -7.42
N ARG A 129 -4.17 -15.73 -7.17
CA ARG A 129 -5.35 -15.54 -8.02
C ARG A 129 -5.71 -14.05 -8.13
N ARG A 130 -5.89 -13.37 -7.01
CA ARG A 130 -6.36 -11.98 -6.98
C ARG A 130 -5.34 -10.98 -7.51
N MET A 131 -4.06 -11.20 -7.19
CA MET A 131 -3.00 -10.28 -7.60
C MET A 131 -2.61 -10.46 -9.07
N PHE A 132 -2.51 -11.70 -9.56
CA PHE A 132 -1.87 -11.98 -10.82
C PHE A 132 -2.77 -12.57 -11.90
N LEU A 133 -3.89 -13.20 -11.54
CA LEU A 133 -4.84 -13.75 -12.53
C LEU A 133 -6.03 -12.83 -12.75
N GLU A 134 -6.59 -12.30 -11.68
CA GLU A 134 -7.77 -11.43 -11.70
C GLU A 134 -7.42 -9.93 -11.85
N ALA A 135 -6.15 -9.56 -11.65
CA ALA A 135 -5.69 -8.19 -11.75
C ALA A 135 -4.54 -8.01 -12.75
N GLN A 136 -4.34 -6.76 -13.19
CA GLN A 136 -3.26 -6.39 -14.10
C GLN A 136 -1.91 -6.18 -13.39
N THR A 137 -1.74 -6.65 -12.17
CA THR A 137 -0.49 -6.50 -11.44
C THR A 137 0.63 -7.22 -12.18
N THR A 138 1.70 -6.49 -12.46
CA THR A 138 2.91 -7.02 -13.10
C THR A 138 3.89 -7.51 -12.05
N VAL A 139 4.20 -6.65 -11.08
CA VAL A 139 5.08 -6.94 -9.95
C VAL A 139 4.40 -6.52 -8.67
N ALA A 140 4.58 -7.28 -7.60
CA ALA A 140 4.09 -6.93 -6.28
C ALA A 140 5.19 -7.05 -5.23
N VAL A 141 5.12 -6.26 -4.17
CA VAL A 141 5.95 -6.41 -2.97
C VAL A 141 5.09 -6.93 -1.84
N LEU A 142 5.50 -8.04 -1.25
CA LEU A 142 4.81 -8.63 -0.12
C LEU A 142 5.32 -8.02 1.18
N SER A 143 4.44 -7.37 1.90
CA SER A 143 4.73 -6.77 3.21
C SER A 143 4.44 -7.74 4.33
N ASN A 144 5.35 -7.82 5.29
CA ASN A 144 5.03 -8.36 6.60
C ASN A 144 3.99 -7.48 7.31
N ALA A 145 3.38 -8.02 8.34
CA ALA A 145 2.40 -7.31 9.14
C ALA A 145 2.59 -7.63 10.62
N ASN A 146 3.11 -6.65 11.34
CA ASN A 146 3.38 -6.74 12.78
C ASN A 146 2.12 -6.58 13.64
N PHE A 147 0.95 -6.51 13.03
CA PHE A 147 -0.31 -6.19 13.72
C PHE A 147 -0.70 -7.14 14.83
N ALA A 148 -0.30 -8.38 14.69
CA ALA A 148 -0.74 -9.40 15.62
C ALA A 148 0.24 -9.62 16.78
N ALA A 149 1.33 -8.91 16.78
CA ALA A 149 2.29 -9.04 17.87
C ALA A 149 1.78 -8.52 19.21
N VAL A 150 0.65 -7.84 19.22
CA VAL A 150 -0.07 -7.63 20.47
C VAL A 150 -0.96 -8.83 20.70
N PRO A 151 -0.80 -9.56 21.80
CA PRO A 151 -1.69 -10.63 22.17
C PRO A 151 -3.12 -10.12 22.18
N VAL A 152 -3.92 -10.57 21.24
CA VAL A 152 -5.34 -10.29 21.21
C VAL A 152 -6.01 -11.33 22.09
N GLY A 153 -5.83 -11.18 23.33
CA GLY A 153 -6.51 -11.92 24.38
C GLY A 153 -7.05 -10.93 25.40
N PRO A 154 -7.68 -11.38 26.45
CA PRO A 154 -7.87 -10.49 27.59
C PRO A 154 -6.51 -9.87 27.92
N MET A 155 -6.47 -8.57 28.05
CA MET A 155 -5.29 -7.68 28.09
C MET A 155 -4.26 -7.98 29.21
N GLU A 156 -4.18 -9.21 29.64
CA GLU A 156 -3.34 -9.68 30.74
C GLU A 156 -2.07 -10.38 30.26
N THR A 157 -1.95 -10.67 28.96
CA THR A 157 -0.70 -11.25 28.46
C THR A 157 0.33 -10.14 28.29
N ALA A 158 1.48 -10.35 28.89
CA ALA A 158 2.61 -9.45 28.74
C ALA A 158 2.99 -9.31 27.24
N PRO A 159 3.49 -8.15 26.82
CA PRO A 159 4.02 -8.00 25.48
C PRO A 159 5.14 -9.02 25.22
N PRO A 160 5.38 -9.39 23.93
CA PRO A 160 6.49 -10.29 23.58
C PRO A 160 7.81 -9.77 24.14
N LYS A 161 8.62 -10.66 24.70
CA LYS A 161 9.87 -10.30 25.35
C LYS A 161 11.05 -10.22 24.39
N ASN A 162 10.91 -10.82 23.23
CA ASN A 162 11.95 -10.89 22.20
C ASN A 162 11.32 -11.11 20.82
N VAL A 163 12.14 -11.03 19.78
CA VAL A 163 11.69 -11.18 18.39
C VAL A 163 11.08 -12.56 18.16
N ALA A 164 11.70 -13.63 18.65
CA ALA A 164 11.21 -14.99 18.43
C ALA A 164 9.80 -15.19 18.99
N GLU A 165 9.51 -14.60 20.14
CA GLU A 165 8.16 -14.61 20.72
C GLU A 165 7.19 -13.77 19.91
N SER A 166 7.61 -12.59 19.46
CA SER A 166 6.81 -11.70 18.61
C SER A 166 6.40 -12.37 17.30
N LEU A 167 7.32 -13.04 16.63
CA LEU A 167 7.06 -13.72 15.34
C LEU A 167 5.96 -14.79 15.43
N GLN A 168 5.69 -15.32 16.62
CA GLN A 168 4.62 -16.31 16.80
C GLN A 168 3.22 -15.69 16.66
N TYR A 169 3.09 -14.42 16.94
CA TYR A 169 1.82 -13.70 16.91
C TYR A 169 1.55 -12.97 15.58
N GLU A 170 2.54 -12.87 14.72
CA GLU A 170 2.38 -12.11 13.49
C GLU A 170 1.56 -12.83 12.42
N ILE A 171 0.82 -12.03 11.66
CA ILE A 171 0.00 -12.52 10.55
C ILE A 171 0.88 -13.03 9.42
N LEU A 172 2.02 -12.38 9.21
CA LEU A 172 3.03 -12.75 8.23
C LEU A 172 4.39 -12.20 8.65
N THR A 173 5.38 -13.07 8.73
CA THR A 173 6.75 -12.69 9.12
C THR A 173 7.60 -12.32 7.91
N GLY A 174 8.71 -11.62 8.12
CA GLY A 174 9.69 -11.31 7.07
C GLY A 174 10.26 -12.56 6.41
N LEU A 175 10.55 -13.61 7.17
CA LEU A 175 11.01 -14.88 6.60
C LEU A 175 9.96 -15.51 5.68
N GLN A 176 8.69 -15.42 6.04
CA GLN A 176 7.60 -15.94 5.22
C GLN A 176 7.39 -15.11 3.96
N THR A 177 7.57 -13.79 4.01
CA THR A 177 7.51 -12.96 2.80
C THR A 177 8.59 -13.37 1.80
N GLY A 178 9.81 -13.62 2.27
CA GLY A 178 10.90 -14.13 1.45
C GLY A 178 10.60 -15.49 0.81
N GLY A 179 10.10 -16.44 1.60
CA GLY A 179 9.72 -17.77 1.10
C GLY A 179 8.59 -17.72 0.07
N VAL A 180 7.59 -16.88 0.28
CA VAL A 180 6.48 -16.67 -0.67
C VAL A 180 6.99 -16.00 -1.94
N ARG A 181 7.85 -15.00 -1.85
CA ARG A 181 8.51 -14.38 -3.01
C ARG A 181 9.18 -15.43 -3.89
N ASP A 182 10.00 -16.26 -3.28
CA ASP A 182 10.80 -17.24 -4.04
C ASP A 182 9.88 -18.29 -4.68
N PHE A 183 8.87 -18.75 -3.98
CA PHE A 183 7.86 -19.66 -4.51
C PHE A 183 7.09 -19.06 -5.69
N ILE A 184 6.58 -17.84 -5.55
CA ILE A 184 5.82 -17.16 -6.61
C ILE A 184 6.69 -16.94 -7.84
N ASN A 185 7.94 -16.48 -7.67
CA ASN A 185 8.88 -16.26 -8.77
C ASN A 185 9.21 -17.57 -9.48
N GLN A 186 9.35 -18.66 -8.73
CA GLN A 186 9.60 -19.99 -9.32
C GLN A 186 8.43 -20.45 -10.18
N ILE A 187 7.19 -20.35 -9.69
CA ILE A 187 6.02 -20.78 -10.48
C ILE A 187 5.71 -19.83 -11.63
N ALA A 188 6.00 -18.55 -11.49
CA ALA A 188 5.84 -17.59 -12.57
C ALA A 188 6.89 -17.78 -13.68
N GLY A 189 8.07 -18.24 -13.33
CA GLY A 189 9.23 -18.30 -14.23
C GLY A 189 9.81 -16.92 -14.55
N SER A 190 9.48 -15.92 -13.71
CA SER A 190 9.96 -14.55 -13.81
C SER A 190 9.86 -13.84 -12.46
N ARG A 191 10.51 -12.69 -12.31
CA ARG A 191 10.52 -11.95 -11.04
C ARG A 191 9.26 -11.11 -10.86
N ARG A 192 8.16 -11.75 -10.47
CA ARG A 192 6.84 -11.15 -10.23
C ARG A 192 6.65 -10.64 -8.81
N MET A 193 7.46 -11.14 -7.86
CA MET A 193 7.32 -10.85 -6.46
C MET A 193 8.62 -10.35 -5.85
N MET A 194 8.51 -9.37 -4.99
CA MET A 194 9.54 -8.91 -4.07
C MET A 194 9.05 -9.04 -2.64
N ALA A 195 9.95 -8.94 -1.66
CA ALA A 195 9.62 -9.14 -0.26
C ALA A 195 10.29 -8.11 0.64
N HIS A 196 9.53 -7.56 1.55
CA HIS A 196 10.08 -6.76 2.64
C HIS A 196 10.71 -7.63 3.72
N GLY A 197 11.85 -7.19 4.23
CA GLY A 197 12.32 -7.54 5.55
C GLY A 197 11.53 -6.79 6.62
N GLN A 198 11.51 -7.34 7.80
CA GLN A 198 10.85 -6.76 8.95
C GLN A 198 11.76 -5.79 9.70
N MET A 199 11.28 -4.59 9.94
CA MET A 199 11.96 -3.65 10.82
C MET A 199 11.41 -3.77 12.23
N TYR A 200 12.14 -4.46 13.07
CA TYR A 200 12.05 -4.34 14.50
C TYR A 200 13.14 -3.39 14.96
N VAL A 201 12.77 -2.24 15.43
CA VAL A 201 13.71 -1.25 15.95
C VAL A 201 13.92 -1.43 17.44
N GLY A 202 14.99 -0.83 17.96
CA GLY A 202 15.36 -0.93 19.36
C GLY A 202 16.57 -1.83 19.60
N ILE A 203 17.26 -1.55 20.68
CA ILE A 203 18.55 -2.19 21.02
C ILE A 203 18.38 -3.70 21.25
N GLY A 204 17.27 -4.11 21.83
CA GLY A 204 16.99 -5.52 22.10
C GLY A 204 16.90 -6.38 20.84
N ASN A 205 16.60 -5.79 19.70
CA ASN A 205 16.49 -6.50 18.43
C ASN A 205 17.85 -6.78 17.77
N LEU A 206 18.90 -6.08 18.20
CA LEU A 206 20.29 -6.32 17.78
C LEU A 206 20.98 -7.41 18.59
N ALA A 207 20.37 -7.84 19.70
CA ALA A 207 20.91 -8.85 20.60
C ALA A 207 19.82 -9.84 21.04
N ASP A 208 18.95 -10.24 20.12
CA ASP A 208 17.88 -11.20 20.37
C ASP A 208 18.50 -12.56 20.79
N PRO A 209 18.00 -13.21 21.85
CA PRO A 209 18.58 -14.47 22.32
C PRO A 209 18.48 -15.62 21.32
N THR A 210 17.58 -15.54 20.33
CA THR A 210 17.38 -16.57 19.31
C THR A 210 18.15 -16.24 18.03
N PHE A 211 18.11 -15.00 17.59
CA PHE A 211 18.61 -14.58 16.28
C PHE A 211 19.92 -13.77 16.35
N GLY A 212 20.30 -13.26 17.53
CA GLY A 212 21.33 -12.24 17.61
C GLY A 212 20.82 -10.91 17.02
N ASP A 213 21.55 -10.36 16.08
CA ASP A 213 21.04 -9.22 15.29
C ASP A 213 19.99 -9.73 14.29
N TYR A 214 18.73 -9.49 14.58
CA TYR A 214 17.63 -9.98 13.74
C TYR A 214 17.60 -9.34 12.35
N THR A 215 18.03 -8.11 12.21
CA THR A 215 18.14 -7.45 10.90
C THR A 215 19.21 -8.14 10.05
N GLN A 216 20.38 -8.36 10.61
CA GLN A 216 21.46 -9.11 9.94
C GLN A 216 21.04 -10.54 9.63
N TRP A 217 20.37 -11.19 10.57
CA TRP A 217 19.87 -12.56 10.37
C TRP A 217 18.92 -12.65 9.17
N GLN A 218 18.02 -11.67 8.99
CA GLN A 218 17.14 -11.61 7.82
C GLN A 218 17.92 -11.44 6.52
N ILE A 219 18.94 -10.57 6.52
CA ILE A 219 19.81 -10.36 5.35
C ILE A 219 20.47 -11.66 4.96
N ASP A 220 21.06 -12.38 5.91
CA ASP A 220 21.82 -13.60 5.68
C ASP A 220 20.94 -14.79 5.25
N ASN A 221 19.67 -14.81 5.63
CA ASN A 221 18.81 -15.98 5.47
C ASN A 221 17.80 -15.86 4.31
N PHE A 222 17.32 -14.66 3.97
CA PHE A 222 16.37 -14.52 2.85
C PHE A 222 16.55 -13.30 1.96
N HIS A 223 17.52 -12.45 2.25
CA HIS A 223 17.90 -11.33 1.39
C HIS A 223 16.70 -10.44 1.01
N PRO A 224 16.20 -9.59 1.90
CA PRO A 224 15.04 -8.75 1.64
C PRO A 224 15.27 -7.78 0.47
N ASP A 225 14.24 -7.52 -0.32
CA ASP A 225 14.30 -6.54 -1.41
C ASP A 225 14.17 -5.09 -0.92
N SER A 226 13.57 -4.92 0.26
CA SER A 226 13.31 -3.63 0.93
C SER A 226 12.88 -3.91 2.38
N TRP A 227 12.54 -2.87 3.14
CA TRP A 227 12.24 -3.00 4.57
C TRP A 227 10.87 -2.44 4.90
N LYS A 228 10.12 -3.11 5.76
CA LYS A 228 8.82 -2.64 6.24
C LYS A 228 8.83 -2.49 7.76
N GLY A 229 8.45 -1.29 8.20
CA GLY A 229 8.30 -0.96 9.61
C GLY A 229 6.99 -0.25 9.94
N TYR A 230 6.69 -0.19 11.23
CA TYR A 230 5.52 0.46 11.80
C TYR A 230 5.99 1.37 12.93
N CYS A 231 5.90 2.68 12.74
CA CYS A 231 6.26 3.66 13.78
C CYS A 231 5.28 3.68 14.94
N ILE A 232 4.03 3.33 14.65
CA ILE A 232 2.92 3.37 15.60
C ILE A 232 2.57 1.96 16.09
N ALA A 233 2.11 1.88 17.32
CA ALA A 233 1.58 0.62 17.83
C ALA A 233 0.25 0.29 17.16
N PRO A 234 0.10 -0.89 16.57
CA PRO A 234 -1.16 -1.32 15.98
C PRO A 234 -2.21 -1.67 17.03
N ALA A 235 -1.87 -1.64 18.30
CA ALA A 235 -2.74 -2.07 19.39
C ALA A 235 -2.92 -1.01 20.47
N ALA A 236 -3.93 -1.25 21.31
CA ALA A 236 -4.38 -0.34 22.35
C ALA A 236 -3.36 0.00 23.44
N LYS A 237 -2.20 -0.65 23.45
CA LYS A 237 -1.14 -0.39 24.42
C LYS A 237 0.15 -0.04 23.68
N VAL A 238 0.58 1.19 23.88
CA VAL A 238 1.88 1.69 23.44
C VAL A 238 2.95 1.06 24.33
N ASP A 239 3.90 0.36 23.72
CA ASP A 239 5.10 -0.07 24.40
C ASP A 239 6.21 0.96 24.13
N THR A 240 6.72 1.55 25.17
CA THR A 240 7.79 2.57 25.12
C THR A 240 9.14 2.03 25.58
N ASP A 241 9.23 0.74 25.93
CA ASP A 241 10.50 0.11 26.24
C ASP A 241 11.36 0.01 24.97
N PRO A 242 12.51 0.70 24.89
CA PRO A 242 13.38 0.67 23.72
C PRO A 242 13.97 -0.72 23.43
N ASN A 243 13.87 -1.65 24.38
CA ASN A 243 14.30 -3.02 24.19
C ASN A 243 13.18 -3.94 23.70
N SER A 244 11.94 -3.46 23.68
CA SER A 244 10.81 -4.24 23.19
C SER A 244 10.82 -4.32 21.66
N PRO A 245 10.54 -5.50 21.06
CA PRO A 245 10.34 -5.61 19.63
C PRO A 245 9.11 -4.83 19.12
N MET A 246 8.28 -4.38 20.04
CA MET A 246 7.02 -3.69 19.77
C MET A 246 7.05 -2.21 20.13
N THR A 247 8.23 -1.66 20.40
CA THR A 247 8.33 -0.25 20.77
C THR A 247 7.80 0.65 19.64
N VAL A 248 7.06 1.66 20.03
CA VAL A 248 6.77 2.78 19.12
C VAL A 248 8.04 3.61 18.95
N TRP A 249 8.21 4.19 17.78
CA TRP A 249 9.46 4.86 17.45
C TRP A 249 9.27 5.98 16.42
N ARG A 250 10.25 6.85 16.36
CA ARG A 250 10.35 7.91 15.37
C ARG A 250 11.43 7.55 14.36
N LEU A 251 11.22 7.99 13.11
CA LEU A 251 12.20 7.77 12.05
C LEU A 251 13.58 8.42 12.35
N ASP A 252 13.57 9.52 13.10
CA ASP A 252 14.76 10.29 13.45
C ASP A 252 15.33 9.95 14.83
N ASP A 253 14.89 8.85 15.43
CA ASP A 253 15.38 8.42 16.75
C ASP A 253 16.75 7.76 16.62
N GLU A 254 17.77 8.47 17.10
CA GLU A 254 19.17 8.05 17.03
C GLU A 254 19.48 6.84 17.93
N ALA A 255 18.70 6.64 18.99
CA ALA A 255 18.91 5.53 19.91
C ALA A 255 18.15 4.26 19.49
N VAL A 256 17.02 4.40 18.81
CA VAL A 256 16.10 3.29 18.53
C VAL A 256 16.13 2.89 17.05
N ALA A 257 16.01 3.86 16.14
CA ALA A 257 15.93 3.60 14.71
C ALA A 257 17.30 3.52 14.02
N TYR A 258 18.22 4.43 14.33
CA TYR A 258 19.50 4.52 13.63
C TYR A 258 20.39 3.28 13.76
N PRO A 259 20.46 2.57 14.89
CA PRO A 259 21.20 1.33 14.94
C PRO A 259 20.77 0.30 13.89
N ILE A 260 19.48 0.23 13.58
CA ILE A 260 18.97 -0.66 12.52
C ILE A 260 19.35 -0.15 11.12
N TYR A 261 19.27 1.17 10.90
CA TYR A 261 19.73 1.75 9.63
C TYR A 261 21.23 1.52 9.41
N GLU A 262 22.04 1.55 10.46
CA GLU A 262 23.46 1.23 10.37
C GLU A 262 23.70 -0.22 9.92
N VAL A 263 22.96 -1.18 10.44
CA VAL A 263 23.06 -2.58 10.01
C VAL A 263 22.70 -2.70 8.53
N ILE A 264 21.60 -2.08 8.09
CA ILE A 264 21.18 -2.08 6.70
C ILE A 264 22.27 -1.41 5.83
N ALA A 265 22.78 -0.27 6.23
CA ALA A 265 23.81 0.46 5.49
C ALA A 265 25.14 -0.30 5.36
N LYS A 266 25.53 -1.06 6.37
CA LYS A 266 26.72 -1.93 6.32
C LYS A 266 26.60 -3.04 5.28
N ASN A 267 25.38 -3.45 4.92
CA ASN A 267 25.09 -4.51 3.95
C ASN A 267 24.80 -3.98 2.54
N ARG A 268 25.38 -2.87 2.16
CA ARG A 268 25.17 -2.22 0.85
C ARG A 268 25.52 -3.08 -0.38
N GLN A 269 26.24 -4.18 -0.22
CA GLN A 269 26.50 -5.14 -1.30
C GLN A 269 25.20 -5.74 -1.84
N GLU A 270 24.15 -5.82 -1.02
CA GLU A 270 22.82 -6.31 -1.43
C GLU A 270 22.23 -5.47 -2.57
N LEU A 271 22.54 -4.17 -2.65
CA LEU A 271 22.09 -3.28 -3.72
C LEU A 271 22.45 -3.75 -5.13
N ARG A 272 23.45 -4.62 -5.28
CA ARG A 272 23.84 -5.17 -6.60
C ARG A 272 22.73 -6.01 -7.20
N GLU A 273 22.10 -6.84 -6.37
CA GLU A 273 21.04 -7.76 -6.80
C GLU A 273 19.65 -7.23 -6.44
N ARG A 274 19.56 -6.40 -5.39
CA ARG A 274 18.34 -5.85 -4.83
C ARG A 274 18.43 -4.33 -4.71
N PRO A 275 18.28 -3.59 -5.80
CA PRO A 275 18.42 -2.12 -5.77
C PRO A 275 17.45 -1.40 -4.85
N GLY A 276 16.33 -2.04 -4.51
CA GLY A 276 15.37 -1.55 -3.52
C GLY A 276 15.78 -1.79 -2.06
N PHE A 277 16.92 -2.43 -1.80
CA PHE A 277 17.35 -2.81 -0.44
C PHE A 277 17.45 -1.62 0.54
N PHE A 278 17.68 -0.41 0.04
CA PHE A 278 17.69 0.81 0.84
C PHE A 278 16.33 1.54 0.88
N ASN A 279 15.25 0.91 0.43
CA ASN A 279 13.91 1.45 0.60
C ASN A 279 13.40 1.08 2.00
N ILE A 280 13.13 2.12 2.78
CA ILE A 280 12.57 2.04 4.13
C ILE A 280 11.09 2.40 4.02
N CYS A 281 10.24 1.38 4.01
CA CYS A 281 8.81 1.50 3.80
C CYS A 281 8.10 1.52 5.16
N ILE A 282 7.52 2.64 5.51
CA ILE A 282 7.05 2.88 6.87
C ILE A 282 5.56 3.19 6.90
N HIS A 283 4.81 2.38 7.65
CA HIS A 283 3.46 2.72 8.05
C HIS A 283 3.51 3.95 8.96
N LYS A 284 3.06 5.09 8.45
CA LYS A 284 3.10 6.38 9.13
C LYS A 284 1.78 7.12 8.97
N GLY A 285 1.32 7.76 10.01
CA GLY A 285 -0.07 8.19 10.06
C GLY A 285 -0.97 6.98 10.30
N LEU A 286 -2.19 7.01 9.81
CA LEU A 286 -3.14 5.89 9.81
C LEU A 286 -3.05 5.02 11.07
N SER A 287 -3.21 5.64 12.24
CA SER A 287 -3.20 4.90 13.50
C SER A 287 -4.50 4.12 13.64
N PRO A 288 -4.46 2.81 13.88
CA PRO A 288 -5.66 1.99 14.02
C PRO A 288 -6.40 2.20 15.34
N ASN A 289 -5.82 2.92 16.28
CA ASN A 289 -6.40 3.12 17.61
C ASN A 289 -6.62 4.59 17.92
N PRO A 290 -7.80 4.94 18.43
CA PRO A 290 -8.00 6.19 19.14
C PRO A 290 -7.44 6.06 20.60
N PRO A 291 -6.80 7.11 21.12
CA PRO A 291 -6.48 8.30 20.36
C PRO A 291 -5.38 8.03 19.35
N ASP A 292 -5.42 8.74 18.21
CA ASP A 292 -4.26 8.78 17.31
C ASP A 292 -3.00 9.02 18.13
N ASP A 293 -1.92 8.33 17.76
CA ASP A 293 -0.61 8.57 18.34
C ASP A 293 0.04 9.80 17.66
N PRO A 294 -0.12 11.00 18.21
CA PRO A 294 0.36 12.21 17.57
C PRO A 294 1.87 12.36 17.62
N GLU A 295 2.54 11.63 18.49
CA GLU A 295 3.99 11.70 18.62
C GLU A 295 4.69 10.87 17.54
N HIS A 296 4.22 9.67 17.29
CA HIS A 296 4.87 8.73 16.38
C HIS A 296 4.21 8.69 14.99
N GLY A 297 2.92 9.02 14.91
CA GLY A 297 2.17 9.05 13.66
C GLY A 297 2.39 10.28 12.79
N ASN A 298 2.76 11.43 13.36
CA ASN A 298 2.93 12.67 12.60
C ASN A 298 4.20 12.68 11.73
N PRO A 299 4.28 13.54 10.70
CA PRO A 299 5.39 13.54 9.74
C PRO A 299 6.61 14.37 10.15
N ILE A 300 6.69 14.89 11.37
CA ILE A 300 7.74 15.87 11.73
C ILE A 300 9.14 15.29 11.83
N ASP A 301 9.27 13.99 11.98
CA ASP A 301 10.54 13.25 12.07
C ASP A 301 11.14 12.89 10.69
N ILE A 302 10.34 12.96 9.62
CA ILE A 302 10.75 12.58 8.27
C ILE A 302 11.91 13.42 7.75
N PRO A 303 11.89 14.78 7.88
CA PRO A 303 12.98 15.60 7.35
C PRO A 303 14.35 15.32 7.94
N LYS A 304 14.43 15.09 9.25
CA LYS A 304 15.70 14.77 9.90
C LYS A 304 16.20 13.41 9.44
N ALA A 305 15.37 12.38 9.51
CA ALA A 305 15.74 11.02 9.07
C ALA A 305 16.22 11.01 7.60
N ALA A 306 15.49 11.66 6.70
CA ALA A 306 15.84 11.71 5.28
C ALA A 306 17.12 12.53 5.01
N THR A 307 17.46 13.48 5.86
CA THR A 307 18.67 14.29 5.75
C THR A 307 19.89 13.56 6.30
N ASP A 308 19.72 12.88 7.43
CA ASP A 308 20.79 12.14 8.10
C ASP A 308 21.16 10.86 7.32
N TRP A 309 20.19 10.27 6.59
CA TRP A 309 20.36 9.06 5.80
C TRP A 309 20.02 9.29 4.31
N PRO A 310 20.80 10.11 3.59
CA PRO A 310 20.49 10.51 2.21
C PRO A 310 20.56 9.36 1.20
N GLU A 311 21.22 8.26 1.53
CA GLU A 311 21.28 7.07 0.70
C GLU A 311 20.03 6.21 0.78
N PHE A 312 19.21 6.35 1.82
CA PHE A 312 17.95 5.62 1.97
C PHE A 312 16.81 6.36 1.27
N ASN A 313 15.85 5.60 0.78
CA ASN A 313 14.56 6.11 0.33
C ASN A 313 13.52 5.84 1.40
N PHE A 314 12.90 6.88 1.90
CA PHE A 314 11.82 6.77 2.88
C PHE A 314 10.49 6.76 2.15
N CYS A 315 9.87 5.58 2.04
CA CYS A 315 8.56 5.38 1.45
C CYS A 315 7.51 5.47 2.55
N ILE A 316 6.79 6.57 2.59
CA ILE A 316 5.81 6.84 3.66
C ILE A 316 4.48 6.25 3.25
N TYR A 317 4.19 5.09 3.81
CA TYR A 317 2.97 4.33 3.52
C TYR A 317 1.75 5.05 4.07
N HIS A 318 0.68 4.99 3.30
CA HIS A 318 -0.58 5.68 3.54
C HIS A 318 -0.50 7.21 3.43
N SER A 319 0.61 7.74 2.87
CA SER A 319 0.82 9.20 2.70
C SER A 319 0.55 10.00 3.97
N CYS A 320 0.84 9.42 5.12
CA CYS A 320 0.66 10.01 6.44
C CYS A 320 -0.77 10.52 6.71
N ILE A 321 -1.80 9.80 6.22
CA ILE A 321 -3.18 10.21 6.44
C ILE A 321 -3.53 10.17 7.93
N ARG A 322 -4.25 11.18 8.38
CA ARG A 322 -4.85 11.27 9.71
C ARG A 322 -6.33 11.70 9.56
N PRO A 323 -7.14 11.31 10.48
CA PRO A 323 -6.96 10.28 11.51
C PRO A 323 -7.00 8.89 10.89
N SER A 324 -6.67 7.89 11.70
CA SER A 324 -6.75 6.49 11.29
C SER A 324 -8.04 6.20 10.57
N PHE A 325 -8.13 5.43 9.60
CA PHE A 325 -9.33 4.94 8.91
C PHE A 325 -10.56 5.91 8.76
N TRP A 326 -10.52 7.15 9.27
CA TRP A 326 -11.64 8.09 9.34
C TRP A 326 -11.58 9.15 8.24
N VAL A 327 -11.74 8.73 6.99
CA VAL A 327 -11.70 9.64 5.83
C VAL A 327 -12.76 10.74 5.91
N LEU A 328 -13.87 10.50 6.61
CA LEU A 328 -14.87 11.51 6.90
C LEU A 328 -14.31 12.70 7.70
N GLU A 329 -13.38 12.47 8.61
CA GLU A 329 -12.74 13.56 9.35
C GLU A 329 -11.84 14.39 8.43
N SER A 330 -11.17 13.78 7.47
CA SER A 330 -10.43 14.53 6.43
C SER A 330 -11.38 15.42 5.60
N LEU A 331 -12.59 14.96 5.32
CA LEU A 331 -13.61 15.79 4.69
C LEU A 331 -14.04 16.94 5.60
N ASN A 332 -14.21 16.69 6.89
CA ASN A 332 -14.54 17.73 7.87
C ASN A 332 -13.39 18.75 8.00
N GLU A 333 -12.15 18.31 7.97
CA GLU A 333 -10.96 19.19 7.94
C GLU A 333 -10.99 20.11 6.71
N ILE A 334 -11.23 19.56 5.51
CA ILE A 334 -11.37 20.34 4.28
C ILE A 334 -12.51 21.37 4.40
N ASN A 335 -13.66 20.93 4.88
CA ASN A 335 -14.87 21.76 5.01
C ASN A 335 -14.74 22.83 6.10
N SER A 336 -13.84 22.67 7.06
CA SER A 336 -13.54 23.70 8.07
C SER A 336 -13.01 25.00 7.47
N GLY A 337 -12.50 24.94 6.23
CA GLY A 337 -11.89 26.06 5.55
C GLY A 337 -10.48 26.41 6.04
N ALA A 338 -9.89 25.59 6.89
CA ALA A 338 -8.50 25.78 7.33
C ALA A 338 -7.53 25.63 6.14
N ILE A 339 -6.57 26.54 6.06
CA ILE A 339 -5.59 26.61 4.97
C ILE A 339 -4.18 26.51 5.54
N ARG A 340 -3.39 25.62 4.95
CA ARG A 340 -1.95 25.47 5.23
C ARG A 340 -1.16 25.50 3.93
N GLY A 341 -0.23 26.45 3.78
CA GLY A 341 0.61 26.54 2.58
C GLY A 341 -0.16 26.76 1.27
N GLY A 342 -1.33 27.40 1.35
CA GLY A 342 -2.17 27.71 0.19
C GLY A 342 -2.95 26.53 -0.37
N VAL A 343 -3.27 25.54 0.47
CA VAL A 343 -4.19 24.41 0.21
C VAL A 343 -5.04 24.13 1.43
N PRO A 344 -6.19 23.44 1.29
CA PRO A 344 -6.95 22.98 2.45
C PRO A 344 -6.08 22.12 3.36
N ASP A 345 -6.17 22.38 4.67
CA ASP A 345 -5.36 21.64 5.64
C ASP A 345 -5.99 20.29 5.95
N ILE A 346 -5.39 19.22 5.43
CA ILE A 346 -5.68 17.83 5.79
C ILE A 346 -4.61 17.36 6.77
N THR A 347 -4.44 18.10 7.82
CA THR A 347 -3.54 17.88 8.96
C THR A 347 -2.19 17.23 8.54
N TRP A 348 -1.98 15.96 8.83
CA TRP A 348 -0.68 15.30 8.60
C TRP A 348 -0.33 15.09 7.13
N THR A 349 -1.29 14.78 6.26
CA THR A 349 -1.03 14.65 4.83
C THR A 349 -0.54 15.97 4.23
N THR A 350 -1.18 17.08 4.59
CA THR A 350 -0.75 18.41 4.13
C THR A 350 0.64 18.76 4.65
N GLN A 351 0.88 18.50 5.93
CA GLN A 351 2.18 18.74 6.56
C GLN A 351 3.26 17.86 5.93
N PHE A 352 2.99 16.57 5.73
CA PHE A 352 3.88 15.62 5.08
C PHE A 352 4.28 16.09 3.68
N ALA A 353 3.30 16.42 2.84
CA ALA A 353 3.55 16.87 1.47
C ALA A 353 4.46 18.11 1.43
N GLN A 354 4.25 19.06 2.35
CA GLN A 354 5.06 20.30 2.42
C GLN A 354 6.45 20.07 2.97
N LEU A 355 6.58 19.30 4.05
CA LEU A 355 7.89 18.96 4.64
C LEU A 355 8.77 18.17 3.66
N SER A 356 8.14 17.30 2.87
CA SER A 356 8.83 16.44 1.90
C SER A 356 9.11 17.11 0.55
N ALA A 357 8.65 18.35 0.34
CA ALA A 357 8.74 19.01 -0.96
C ALA A 357 10.16 19.03 -1.55
N ARG A 358 11.18 19.25 -0.71
CA ARG A 358 12.58 19.36 -1.11
C ARG A 358 13.43 18.14 -0.75
N LEU A 359 12.83 17.06 -0.32
CA LEU A 359 13.52 15.83 0.07
C LEU A 359 13.42 14.81 -1.08
N PRO A 360 14.46 14.66 -1.90
CA PRO A 360 14.38 13.82 -3.12
C PRO A 360 14.26 12.33 -2.83
N ASN A 361 14.60 11.92 -1.62
CA ASN A 361 14.57 10.54 -1.13
C ASN A 361 13.35 10.22 -0.26
N VAL A 362 12.30 11.06 -0.30
CA VAL A 362 11.03 10.81 0.40
C VAL A 362 9.93 10.61 -0.62
N TYR A 363 9.18 9.54 -0.47
CA TYR A 363 8.11 9.10 -1.36
C TYR A 363 6.80 8.95 -0.60
N ALA A 364 5.68 9.24 -1.27
CA ALA A 364 4.33 9.10 -0.76
C ALA A 364 3.68 7.84 -1.35
N GLU A 365 3.31 6.88 -0.53
CA GLU A 365 2.64 5.67 -0.96
C GLU A 365 1.13 5.78 -0.67
N LEU A 366 0.31 5.20 -1.56
CA LEU A 366 -1.14 5.43 -1.60
C LEU A 366 -1.99 4.33 -0.94
N GLY A 367 -1.42 3.24 -0.50
CA GLY A 367 -2.16 2.12 0.11
C GLY A 367 -3.15 2.58 1.18
N THR A 368 -4.21 1.85 1.40
CA THR A 368 -5.35 2.23 2.25
C THR A 368 -5.94 3.61 1.94
N THR A 369 -5.11 4.65 1.88
CA THR A 369 -5.54 6.04 1.67
C THR A 369 -6.31 6.22 0.36
N PHE A 370 -5.80 5.64 -0.72
CA PHE A 370 -6.49 5.65 -2.00
C PHE A 370 -7.72 4.73 -1.98
N ALA A 371 -7.56 3.51 -1.50
CA ALA A 371 -8.65 2.53 -1.42
C ALA A 371 -9.85 3.06 -0.63
N SER A 372 -9.62 3.72 0.50
CA SER A 372 -10.68 4.22 1.36
C SER A 372 -11.32 5.52 0.88
N SER A 373 -10.65 6.28 0.03
CA SER A 373 -11.13 7.60 -0.37
C SER A 373 -11.65 7.68 -1.81
N VAL A 374 -11.04 6.98 -2.75
CA VAL A 374 -11.27 7.24 -4.20
C VAL A 374 -12.73 7.12 -4.64
N ILE A 375 -13.47 6.16 -4.10
CA ILE A 375 -14.88 5.93 -4.48
C ILE A 375 -15.83 6.70 -3.56
N THR A 376 -15.64 6.60 -2.26
CA THR A 376 -16.59 7.10 -1.25
C THR A 376 -16.36 8.56 -0.91
N PHE A 377 -15.12 9.03 -1.00
CA PHE A 377 -14.71 10.40 -0.68
C PHE A 377 -13.80 10.99 -1.76
N PRO A 378 -14.28 11.07 -3.03
CA PRO A 378 -13.45 11.51 -4.14
C PRO A 378 -12.93 12.95 -3.98
N THR A 379 -13.62 13.81 -3.24
CA THR A 379 -13.12 15.14 -2.88
C THR A 379 -11.86 15.05 -2.02
N VAL A 380 -11.87 14.22 -0.99
CA VAL A 380 -10.69 13.99 -0.14
C VAL A 380 -9.55 13.41 -0.97
N CYS A 381 -9.83 12.39 -1.78
CA CYS A 381 -8.86 11.78 -2.68
C CYS A 381 -8.22 12.81 -3.63
N ALA A 382 -9.03 13.70 -4.21
CA ALA A 382 -8.53 14.76 -5.10
C ALA A 382 -7.63 15.76 -4.37
N HIS A 383 -7.95 16.11 -3.14
CA HIS A 383 -7.09 16.99 -2.35
C HIS A 383 -5.79 16.30 -1.94
N ILE A 384 -5.83 15.03 -1.53
CA ILE A 384 -4.62 14.26 -1.21
C ILE A 384 -3.71 14.18 -2.43
N LEU A 385 -4.19 13.63 -3.55
CA LEU A 385 -3.41 13.51 -4.77
C LEU A 385 -2.96 14.86 -5.32
N GLY A 386 -3.81 15.87 -5.24
CA GLY A 386 -3.49 17.22 -5.65
C GLY A 386 -2.36 17.86 -4.85
N GLN A 387 -2.37 17.69 -3.54
CA GLN A 387 -1.32 18.21 -2.66
C GLN A 387 0.00 17.46 -2.83
N LEU A 388 -0.02 16.13 -2.85
CA LEU A 388 1.16 15.31 -3.11
C LEU A 388 1.77 15.68 -4.46
N SER A 389 0.96 15.79 -5.52
CA SER A 389 1.43 16.17 -6.85
C SER A 389 2.00 17.59 -6.89
N ARG A 390 1.39 18.54 -6.18
CA ARG A 390 1.84 19.94 -6.14
C ARG A 390 3.16 20.11 -5.41
N PHE A 391 3.34 19.46 -4.28
CA PHE A 391 4.50 19.67 -3.41
C PHE A 391 5.64 18.69 -3.69
N MET A 392 5.32 17.43 -4.00
CA MET A 392 6.31 16.37 -4.20
C MET A 392 6.53 16.03 -5.67
N GLY A 393 5.53 16.29 -6.54
CA GLY A 393 5.55 15.88 -7.94
C GLY A 393 5.10 14.42 -8.13
N HIS A 394 4.61 14.10 -9.33
CA HIS A 394 4.10 12.77 -9.67
C HIS A 394 5.16 11.66 -9.56
N ASP A 395 6.44 12.00 -9.71
CA ASP A 395 7.57 11.05 -9.70
C ASP A 395 7.89 10.46 -8.31
N ARG A 396 7.28 11.01 -7.26
CA ARG A 396 7.47 10.56 -5.87
C ARG A 396 6.19 10.05 -5.22
N ILE A 397 5.18 9.72 -6.02
CA ILE A 397 3.95 9.08 -5.57
C ILE A 397 3.99 7.63 -6.03
N LEU A 398 3.80 6.69 -5.10
CA LEU A 398 3.90 5.26 -5.31
C LEU A 398 2.51 4.62 -5.20
N PHE A 399 2.25 3.64 -6.04
CA PHE A 399 1.06 2.83 -5.96
C PHE A 399 1.33 1.60 -5.09
N GLY A 400 0.64 1.55 -3.98
CA GLY A 400 0.39 0.34 -3.22
C GLY A 400 -1.11 0.19 -3.06
N SER A 401 -1.62 -1.01 -3.19
CA SER A 401 -3.05 -1.27 -3.07
C SER A 401 -3.48 -1.60 -1.64
N ASP A 402 -2.54 -2.02 -0.83
CA ASP A 402 -2.77 -2.61 0.48
C ASP A 402 -3.69 -3.87 0.40
N SER A 403 -3.65 -4.55 -0.79
CA SER A 403 -4.35 -5.82 -0.99
C SER A 403 -3.67 -6.92 -0.15
N LEU A 404 -4.37 -7.88 0.41
CA LEU A 404 -5.78 -8.22 0.15
C LEU A 404 -6.78 -7.58 1.13
N TRP A 405 -6.37 -6.60 1.94
CA TRP A 405 -7.31 -5.97 2.91
C TRP A 405 -8.51 -5.33 2.21
N TYR A 406 -8.31 -4.87 0.98
CA TYR A 406 -9.32 -4.23 0.14
C TYR A 406 -9.71 -5.10 -1.06
N GLY A 407 -9.53 -6.43 -0.97
CA GLY A 407 -9.71 -7.37 -2.06
C GLY A 407 -8.57 -7.33 -3.07
N GLY A 408 -8.81 -7.82 -4.28
CA GLY A 408 -7.83 -7.73 -5.36
C GLY A 408 -7.63 -6.30 -5.86
N PRO A 409 -6.45 -5.92 -6.39
CA PRO A 409 -6.14 -4.53 -6.70
C PRO A 409 -6.77 -3.99 -7.99
N GLN A 410 -7.42 -4.82 -8.81
CA GLN A 410 -7.90 -4.39 -10.13
C GLN A 410 -8.81 -3.17 -10.07
N TRP A 411 -9.70 -3.10 -9.10
CA TRP A 411 -10.62 -1.97 -8.99
C TRP A 411 -9.89 -0.66 -8.64
N GLN A 412 -8.81 -0.71 -7.89
CA GLN A 412 -8.00 0.46 -7.59
C GLN A 412 -7.22 0.91 -8.83
N ILE A 413 -6.70 -0.04 -9.62
CA ILE A 413 -6.04 0.24 -10.90
C ILE A 413 -7.03 0.93 -11.85
N GLU A 414 -8.23 0.39 -11.98
CA GLU A 414 -9.31 0.97 -12.80
C GLU A 414 -9.72 2.36 -12.28
N ALA A 415 -9.86 2.50 -10.96
CA ALA A 415 -10.21 3.77 -10.34
C ALA A 415 -9.15 4.84 -10.61
N LEU A 416 -7.87 4.54 -10.38
CA LEU A 416 -6.80 5.51 -10.60
C LEU A 416 -6.66 5.88 -12.07
N TRP A 417 -6.85 4.92 -12.98
CA TRP A 417 -6.81 5.18 -14.40
C TRP A 417 -7.87 6.20 -14.86
N ARG A 418 -9.06 6.14 -14.26
CA ARG A 418 -10.17 7.04 -14.58
C ARG A 418 -10.26 8.27 -13.70
N PHE A 419 -9.67 8.24 -12.52
CA PHE A 419 -9.73 9.35 -11.59
C PHE A 419 -9.06 10.61 -12.15
N GLN A 420 -9.68 11.74 -11.93
CA GLN A 420 -9.14 13.05 -12.30
C GLN A 420 -9.37 14.06 -11.17
N ILE A 421 -8.47 15.00 -11.05
CA ILE A 421 -8.70 16.17 -10.19
C ILE A 421 -9.53 17.16 -11.02
N PRO A 422 -10.76 17.50 -10.60
CA PRO A 422 -11.59 18.44 -11.33
C PRO A 422 -10.89 19.78 -11.61
N GLU A 423 -11.12 20.35 -12.78
CA GLU A 423 -10.45 21.59 -13.23
C GLU A 423 -10.65 22.75 -12.24
N ARG A 424 -11.82 22.82 -11.60
CA ARG A 424 -12.11 23.81 -10.55
C ARG A 424 -11.10 23.72 -9.39
N LEU A 425 -10.75 22.51 -8.95
CA LEU A 425 -9.77 22.28 -7.87
C LEU A 425 -8.34 22.54 -8.36
N GLN A 426 -8.03 22.18 -9.61
CA GLN A 426 -6.74 22.48 -10.21
C GLN A 426 -6.49 24.00 -10.23
N LYS A 427 -7.46 24.78 -10.69
CA LYS A 427 -7.36 26.25 -10.75
C LYS A 427 -7.31 26.88 -9.37
N GLN A 428 -8.21 26.45 -8.49
CA GLN A 428 -8.33 27.01 -7.14
C GLN A 428 -7.09 26.78 -6.30
N TRP A 429 -6.54 25.55 -6.33
CA TRP A 429 -5.48 25.11 -5.45
C TRP A 429 -4.14 24.90 -6.17
N ARG A 430 -4.05 25.22 -7.44
CA ARG A 430 -2.85 25.01 -8.29
C ARG A 430 -2.39 23.53 -8.27
N TYR A 431 -3.33 22.59 -8.28
CA TYR A 431 -3.01 21.18 -8.39
C TYR A 431 -2.66 20.82 -9.83
N PRO A 432 -1.55 20.10 -10.06
CA PRO A 432 -1.27 19.54 -11.38
C PRO A 432 -2.36 18.54 -11.81
N PRO A 433 -2.69 18.47 -13.11
CA PRO A 433 -3.61 17.46 -13.61
C PRO A 433 -3.00 16.05 -13.51
N LEU A 434 -3.82 15.05 -13.22
CA LEU A 434 -3.44 13.64 -13.32
C LEU A 434 -3.53 13.18 -14.78
N THR A 435 -2.49 13.42 -15.56
CA THR A 435 -2.38 12.95 -16.93
C THR A 435 -2.22 11.42 -16.98
N TYR A 436 -2.44 10.81 -18.14
CA TYR A 436 -2.18 9.37 -18.30
C TYR A 436 -0.70 9.01 -18.06
N GLU A 437 0.20 9.91 -18.40
CA GLU A 437 1.62 9.74 -18.07
C GLU A 437 1.84 9.74 -16.54
N ALA A 438 1.26 10.71 -15.82
CA ALA A 438 1.33 10.73 -14.36
C ALA A 438 0.75 9.45 -13.74
N LYS A 439 -0.37 8.95 -14.28
CA LYS A 439 -0.98 7.69 -13.82
C LYS A 439 -0.10 6.47 -14.08
N ARG A 440 0.57 6.39 -15.24
CA ARG A 440 1.55 5.34 -15.51
C ARG A 440 2.74 5.40 -14.56
N LYS A 441 3.24 6.60 -14.26
CA LYS A 441 4.29 6.81 -13.26
C LYS A 441 3.85 6.28 -11.89
N ILE A 442 2.70 6.72 -11.42
CA ILE A 442 2.16 6.32 -10.11
C ILE A 442 1.87 4.82 -10.06
N LEU A 443 1.17 4.26 -11.06
CA LEU A 443 0.76 2.86 -11.06
C LEU A 443 1.93 1.86 -11.11
N GLY A 444 3.10 2.28 -11.61
CA GLY A 444 4.19 1.30 -11.68
C GLY A 444 5.57 1.85 -11.95
N LEU A 445 5.72 2.90 -12.77
CA LEU A 445 7.05 3.33 -13.22
C LEU A 445 7.91 3.89 -12.07
N ASN A 446 7.30 4.57 -11.11
CA ASN A 446 8.02 5.08 -9.94
C ASN A 446 8.55 3.94 -9.08
N ASN A 447 7.73 2.94 -8.81
CA ASN A 447 8.15 1.74 -8.09
C ASN A 447 9.22 0.97 -8.87
N ALA A 448 9.04 0.79 -10.18
CA ALA A 448 10.03 0.13 -11.03
C ALA A 448 11.39 0.82 -10.96
N ARG A 449 11.41 2.15 -10.93
CA ARG A 449 12.62 2.94 -10.73
C ARG A 449 13.21 2.74 -9.34
N LEU A 450 12.36 2.85 -8.31
CA LEU A 450 12.76 2.76 -6.91
C LEU A 450 13.37 1.40 -6.56
N TYR A 451 12.84 0.34 -7.16
CA TYR A 451 13.35 -1.03 -7.03
C TYR A 451 14.38 -1.42 -8.10
N GLY A 452 14.83 -0.47 -8.91
CA GLY A 452 15.93 -0.64 -9.86
C GLY A 452 15.62 -1.58 -11.03
N LEU A 453 14.36 -1.69 -11.42
CA LEU A 453 13.99 -2.46 -12.61
C LEU A 453 14.46 -1.78 -13.90
N TYR A 454 14.71 -0.48 -13.83
CA TYR A 454 15.34 0.29 -14.89
C TYR A 454 16.15 1.43 -14.28
N GLY A 455 17.25 1.81 -14.97
CA GLY A 455 18.11 2.91 -14.57
C GLY A 455 18.76 2.70 -13.20
N ARG A 456 20.04 2.44 -13.20
CA ARG A 456 20.87 2.38 -12.00
C ARG A 456 21.99 3.39 -12.13
N GLU A 457 22.25 4.12 -11.06
CA GLU A 457 23.40 4.99 -10.97
C GLU A 457 24.41 4.38 -10.00
N ALA A 458 25.66 4.27 -10.48
CA ALA A 458 26.77 3.93 -9.59
C ALA A 458 27.00 5.08 -8.63
N THR A 459 26.98 4.79 -7.34
CA THR A 459 27.35 5.73 -6.29
C THR A 459 28.62 5.24 -5.60
N PRO A 460 29.33 6.09 -4.84
CA PRO A 460 30.47 5.63 -4.05
C PRO A 460 30.13 4.49 -3.09
N HIS A 461 28.87 4.30 -2.82
CA HIS A 461 28.35 3.33 -1.87
C HIS A 461 27.54 2.18 -2.50
N GLY A 462 27.60 2.00 -3.81
CA GLY A 462 26.88 0.96 -4.54
C GLY A 462 26.06 1.54 -5.69
N TYR A 463 24.84 1.03 -5.87
CA TYR A 463 23.93 1.50 -6.90
C TYR A 463 22.66 2.04 -6.24
N ARG A 464 22.18 3.17 -6.69
CA ARG A 464 20.81 3.62 -6.39
C ARG A 464 20.02 3.71 -7.68
N PRO A 465 18.68 3.55 -7.61
CA PRO A 465 17.82 3.87 -8.75
C PRO A 465 18.01 5.34 -9.13
N VAL A 466 18.32 5.60 -10.40
CA VAL A 466 18.39 6.98 -10.86
C VAL A 466 16.98 7.52 -11.00
N PRO A 467 16.70 8.71 -10.49
CA PRO A 467 15.55 9.48 -10.90
C PRO A 467 15.75 9.90 -12.36
N LYS A 468 15.53 9.00 -13.30
CA LYS A 468 15.35 9.43 -14.68
C LYS A 468 13.96 9.98 -14.78
N ASP A 469 13.89 11.28 -14.98
CA ASP A 469 12.72 11.87 -15.56
C ASP A 469 12.48 11.15 -16.90
N PHE A 470 11.33 10.47 -17.03
CA PHE A 470 10.95 9.88 -18.30
C PHE A 470 10.71 10.96 -19.38
N GLY A 471 10.79 12.24 -18.99
CA GLY A 471 10.38 13.33 -19.83
C GLY A 471 8.91 13.21 -20.22
N SER A 472 8.58 13.71 -21.38
CA SER A 472 7.24 13.56 -21.97
C SER A 472 7.00 12.19 -22.62
N GLN A 473 7.99 11.32 -22.64
CA GLN A 473 7.91 10.01 -23.31
C GLN A 473 8.00 8.88 -22.29
N VAL A 474 6.85 8.29 -21.99
CA VAL A 474 6.82 6.97 -21.39
C VAL A 474 7.28 5.98 -22.48
N PRO A 475 8.29 5.15 -22.24
CA PRO A 475 8.74 4.20 -23.24
C PRO A 475 7.60 3.30 -23.72
N ASP A 476 7.51 3.09 -25.02
CA ASP A 476 6.46 2.28 -25.65
C ASP A 476 6.43 0.83 -25.16
N SER A 477 7.53 0.34 -24.60
CA SER A 477 7.61 -0.98 -24.00
C SER A 477 8.50 -0.96 -22.76
N LEU A 478 7.90 -1.05 -21.60
CA LEU A 478 8.60 -1.27 -20.34
C LEU A 478 9.33 -2.61 -20.32
N VAL A 479 8.85 -3.57 -21.06
CA VAL A 479 9.45 -4.89 -21.21
C VAL A 479 10.90 -4.78 -21.68
N ASN A 480 11.18 -3.93 -22.66
CA ASN A 480 12.53 -3.69 -23.15
C ASN A 480 13.42 -2.95 -22.13
N LEU A 481 12.85 -2.09 -21.30
CA LEU A 481 13.57 -1.42 -20.23
C LEU A 481 13.95 -2.37 -19.10
N LEU A 482 13.08 -3.31 -18.80
CA LEU A 482 13.29 -4.28 -17.74
C LEU A 482 14.32 -5.35 -18.16
N ALA A 483 14.44 -5.63 -19.44
CA ALA A 483 15.37 -6.64 -20.00
C ALA A 483 16.82 -6.40 -19.59
N GLY A 484 17.27 -5.16 -19.64
CA GLY A 484 18.64 -4.80 -19.31
C GLY A 484 19.03 -4.96 -17.84
N ASN A 485 18.07 -5.28 -16.96
CA ASN A 485 18.27 -5.41 -15.53
C ASN A 485 18.12 -6.85 -15.01
N GLY A 486 18.19 -7.84 -15.88
CA GLY A 486 18.08 -9.25 -15.50
C GLY A 486 16.66 -9.70 -15.14
N TYR A 487 15.67 -8.86 -15.34
CA TYR A 487 14.26 -9.24 -15.28
C TYR A 487 13.83 -9.77 -16.62
N SER A 488 13.02 -10.83 -16.62
CA SER A 488 12.51 -11.40 -17.85
C SER A 488 11.76 -10.33 -18.65
N THR A 489 12.12 -10.15 -19.90
CA THR A 489 11.33 -9.39 -20.88
C THR A 489 9.96 -10.03 -21.12
N ALA A 490 9.78 -11.20 -20.59
CA ALA A 490 8.69 -12.10 -20.88
C ALA A 490 7.58 -12.04 -19.83
N TYR A 491 7.32 -10.92 -19.16
CA TYR A 491 6.11 -10.79 -18.34
C TYR A 491 4.82 -11.08 -19.14
N ASN A 492 4.86 -10.88 -20.46
CA ASN A 492 3.74 -11.21 -21.33
C ASN A 492 3.72 -12.68 -21.79
N GLU A 493 4.79 -13.43 -21.53
CA GLU A 493 4.99 -14.82 -21.99
C GLU A 493 5.29 -15.79 -20.85
N ASP A 494 5.44 -15.30 -19.62
CA ASP A 494 5.70 -16.13 -18.46
C ASP A 494 4.49 -17.02 -18.09
N ASN A 495 4.67 -17.84 -17.09
CA ASN A 495 3.61 -18.76 -16.68
C ASN A 495 2.37 -18.03 -16.14
N PHE A 496 2.54 -16.87 -15.50
CA PHE A 496 1.38 -16.11 -15.02
C PHE A 496 0.61 -15.44 -16.17
N ALA A 497 1.27 -14.97 -17.20
CA ALA A 497 0.60 -14.49 -18.40
C ALA A 497 -0.21 -15.60 -19.07
N LYS A 498 0.38 -16.80 -19.19
CA LYS A 498 -0.29 -17.99 -19.73
C LYS A 498 -1.48 -18.41 -18.85
N LEU A 499 -1.27 -18.48 -17.53
CA LEU A 499 -2.33 -18.82 -16.56
C LEU A 499 -3.47 -17.81 -16.59
N ARG A 500 -3.16 -16.52 -16.69
CA ARG A 500 -4.19 -15.46 -16.79
C ARG A 500 -5.04 -15.63 -18.04
N LYS A 501 -4.41 -15.95 -19.17
CA LYS A 501 -5.13 -16.23 -20.42
C LYS A 501 -6.04 -17.43 -20.26
N GLN A 502 -5.53 -18.53 -19.75
CA GLN A 502 -6.31 -19.74 -19.50
C GLN A 502 -7.45 -19.49 -18.50
N TYR A 503 -7.18 -18.76 -17.42
CA TYR A 503 -8.19 -18.38 -16.43
C TYR A 503 -9.36 -17.65 -17.09
N ALA A 504 -9.06 -16.68 -17.97
CA ALA A 504 -10.10 -15.97 -18.71
C ALA A 504 -10.84 -16.86 -19.71
N GLU A 505 -10.13 -17.76 -20.43
CA GLU A 505 -10.71 -18.70 -21.38
C GLU A 505 -11.68 -19.70 -20.69
N PHE A 506 -11.41 -20.05 -19.43
CA PHE A 506 -12.29 -20.90 -18.61
C PHE A 506 -13.38 -20.13 -17.85
N GLY A 507 -13.63 -18.87 -18.22
CA GLY A 507 -14.69 -18.05 -17.63
C GLY A 507 -14.29 -17.36 -16.32
N GLY A 508 -13.01 -17.31 -16.00
CA GLY A 508 -12.49 -16.51 -14.90
C GLY A 508 -12.68 -15.02 -15.17
N GLU A 509 -13.19 -14.31 -14.19
CA GLU A 509 -13.40 -12.86 -14.28
C GLU A 509 -12.24 -12.10 -13.62
N ARG A 510 -11.98 -10.89 -14.08
CA ARG A 510 -11.12 -9.96 -13.33
C ARG A 510 -11.78 -9.61 -12.01
N SER A 511 -11.00 -9.61 -10.95
CA SER A 511 -11.47 -9.17 -9.63
C SER A 511 -11.98 -7.73 -9.69
N ASN A 512 -13.08 -7.48 -9.01
CA ASN A 512 -13.66 -6.15 -8.85
C ASN A 512 -14.09 -5.45 -10.15
N THR A 513 -14.23 -6.16 -11.25
CA THR A 513 -14.83 -5.60 -12.46
C THR A 513 -16.30 -5.22 -12.28
N ARG A 514 -16.89 -5.66 -11.17
CA ARG A 514 -18.25 -5.31 -10.75
C ARG A 514 -18.30 -4.04 -9.89
N PHE A 515 -17.16 -3.42 -9.66
CA PHE A 515 -17.08 -2.28 -8.77
C PHE A 515 -17.69 -1.05 -9.46
N GLY A 516 -18.92 -0.80 -9.11
CA GLY A 516 -19.68 0.42 -9.39
C GLY A 516 -19.91 0.74 -10.84
N TRP A 517 -18.96 1.26 -11.47
CA TRP A 517 -19.13 1.91 -12.77
C TRP A 517 -18.86 1.01 -13.96
N ILE A 518 -18.08 0.00 -13.77
CA ILE A 518 -17.60 -0.74 -14.90
C ILE A 518 -17.81 -2.21 -14.63
N ARG A 519 -19.02 -2.59 -14.83
CA ARG A 519 -19.29 -3.98 -15.07
C ARG A 519 -18.88 -4.26 -16.50
N THR A 520 -17.91 -5.13 -16.72
CA THR A 520 -17.80 -5.77 -18.01
C THR A 520 -19.15 -6.40 -18.28
N ALA A 521 -19.76 -6.02 -19.38
CA ALA A 521 -20.82 -6.83 -19.90
C ALA A 521 -20.28 -8.24 -19.99
N LEU A 522 -21.02 -9.14 -19.45
CA LEU A 522 -20.82 -10.57 -19.60
C LEU A 522 -20.86 -10.94 -21.07
#